data_18d3e4fa1818e458401dccb8d17fc243
#
_entry.id   18d3e4fa1818e458401dccb8d17fc243
#
_cell.length_a   1.000
_cell.length_b   1.000
_cell.length_c   1.000
_cell.angle_alpha   90.00
_cell.angle_beta   90.00
_cell.angle_gamma   90.00
#
_symmetry.space_group_name_H-M   'P 1'
#
loop_
_entity.id
_entity.type
_entity.pdbx_description
1 polymer ?
#
loop_
_entity_poly.entity_id
_entity_poly.type
_entity_poly.pdbx_seq_one_letter_code
_entity_poly.pdbx_strand_id
1 'polypeptide(L)' 'MVKRTYRNFLRAMEILQNQAYMTQADAERKTRAIFDAVEYDRQVRKVKSTVEDYLVAEINIANNNI' A
#
# COMPACT_ATOMS: atom_id res chain seq x y z
N MET A 1 20.60 10.96 -2.79
CA MET A 1 19.75 10.27 -3.77
C MET A 1 18.70 9.44 -3.05
N VAL A 2 17.43 9.60 -3.42
CA VAL A 2 16.33 8.88 -2.79
C VAL A 2 16.26 7.46 -3.37
N LYS A 3 16.20 6.46 -2.50
CA LYS A 3 16.11 5.06 -2.92
C LYS A 3 14.75 4.79 -3.59
N ARG A 4 14.76 3.87 -4.58
CA ARG A 4 13.54 3.50 -5.28
C ARG A 4 12.43 3.04 -4.31
N THR A 5 12.79 2.30 -3.27
CA THR A 5 11.83 1.82 -2.26
C THR A 5 11.14 2.99 -1.56
N TYR A 6 11.88 4.04 -1.25
CA TYR A 6 11.32 5.21 -0.60
C TYR A 6 10.35 5.95 -1.52
N ARG A 7 10.71 6.08 -2.80
CA ARG A 7 9.80 6.70 -3.78
C ARG A 7 8.52 5.90 -3.92
N ASN A 8 8.64 4.58 -3.96
CA ASN A 8 7.47 3.70 -4.06
C ASN A 8 6.58 3.84 -2.82
N PHE A 9 7.19 3.99 -1.66
CA PHE A 9 6.46 4.20 -0.42
C PHE A 9 5.65 5.51 -0.48
N LEU A 10 6.28 6.59 -0.88
CA LEU A 10 5.61 7.89 -0.98
C LEU A 10 4.48 7.87 -2.00
N ARG A 11 4.71 7.20 -3.12
CA ARG A 11 3.70 7.07 -4.15
C ARG A 11 2.50 6.27 -3.66
N ALA A 12 2.73 5.19 -2.92
CA ALA A 12 1.65 4.40 -2.35
C ALA A 12 0.83 5.23 -1.36
N MET A 13 1.49 6.01 -0.52
CA MET A 13 0.81 6.92 0.39
C MET A 13 -0.10 7.89 -0.36
N GLU A 14 0.42 8.48 -1.42
CA GLU A 14 -0.35 9.44 -2.23
C GLU A 14 -1.58 8.77 -2.85
N ILE A 15 -1.43 7.56 -3.37
CA ILE A 15 -2.54 6.81 -3.94
C ILE A 15 -3.62 6.56 -2.89
N LEU A 16 -3.23 6.14 -1.70
CA LEU A 16 -4.19 5.88 -0.63
C LEU A 16 -4.90 7.15 -0.19
N GLN A 17 -4.19 8.27 -0.11
CA GLN A 17 -4.80 9.54 0.24
C GLN A 17 -5.82 9.99 -0.80
N ASN A 18 -5.46 9.87 -2.07
CA ASN A 18 -6.28 10.41 -3.16
C ASN A 18 -7.39 9.47 -3.60
N GLN A 19 -7.14 8.18 -3.62
CA GLN A 19 -8.10 7.22 -4.17
C GLN A 19 -8.84 6.40 -3.12
N ALA A 20 -8.28 6.25 -1.93
CA ALA A 20 -8.94 5.57 -0.82
C ALA A 20 -9.35 6.53 0.28
N TYR A 21 -9.20 7.83 0.05
CA TYR A 21 -9.67 8.90 0.94
C TYR A 21 -9.10 8.85 2.35
N MET A 22 -7.86 8.37 2.47
CA MET A 22 -7.19 8.28 3.77
C MET A 22 -6.52 9.60 4.14
N THR A 23 -6.41 9.85 5.45
CA THR A 23 -5.56 10.94 5.93
C THR A 23 -4.11 10.57 5.71
N GLN A 24 -3.21 11.57 5.77
CA GLN A 24 -1.79 11.32 5.60
C GLN A 24 -1.27 10.32 6.62
N ALA A 25 -1.68 10.45 7.89
CA ALA A 25 -1.22 9.54 8.95
C ALA A 25 -1.71 8.12 8.71
N ASP A 26 -2.98 7.96 8.32
CA ASP A 26 -3.54 6.63 8.04
C ASP A 26 -2.89 6.01 6.80
N ALA A 27 -2.65 6.82 5.77
CA ALA A 27 -2.00 6.35 4.54
C ALA A 27 -0.58 5.86 4.84
N GLU A 28 0.14 6.58 5.70
CA GLU A 28 1.50 6.16 6.09
C GLU A 28 1.48 4.82 6.81
N ARG A 29 0.59 4.66 7.78
CA ARG A 29 0.49 3.42 8.53
C ARG A 29 0.07 2.25 7.63
N LYS A 30 -0.90 2.48 6.77
CA LYS A 30 -1.37 1.44 5.85
C LYS A 30 -0.29 1.07 4.83
N THR A 31 0.42 2.05 4.31
CA THR A 31 1.50 1.78 3.36
C THR A 31 2.60 0.94 4.00
N ARG A 32 2.96 1.25 5.23
CA ARG A 32 3.96 0.48 5.97
C ARG A 32 3.50 -0.97 6.16
N ALA A 33 2.25 -1.15 6.55
CA ALA A 33 1.67 -2.48 6.72
C ALA A 33 1.62 -3.25 5.39
N ILE A 34 1.31 -2.56 4.29
CA ILE A 34 1.27 -3.18 2.96
C ILE A 34 2.66 -3.66 2.54
N PHE A 35 3.69 -2.82 2.73
CA PHE A 35 5.05 -3.21 2.38
C PHE A 35 5.49 -4.42 3.19
N ASP A 36 5.17 -4.44 4.49
CA ASP A 36 5.51 -5.57 5.35
C ASP A 36 4.76 -6.84 4.91
N ALA A 37 3.49 -6.69 4.54
CA ALA A 37 2.68 -7.83 4.09
C ALA A 37 3.21 -8.43 2.79
N VAL A 38 3.64 -7.58 1.85
CA VAL A 38 4.22 -8.05 0.59
C VAL A 38 5.50 -8.84 0.85
N GLU A 39 6.36 -8.33 1.72
CA GLU A 39 7.59 -9.03 2.08
C GLU A 39 7.30 -10.36 2.74
N TYR A 40 6.38 -10.39 3.68
CA TYR A 40 5.95 -11.61 4.34
C TYR A 40 5.42 -12.64 3.34
N ASP A 41 4.58 -12.18 2.41
CA ASP A 41 4.02 -13.07 1.39
C ASP A 41 5.10 -13.73 0.55
N ARG A 42 6.13 -12.98 0.17
CA ARG A 42 7.22 -13.51 -0.65
C ARG A 42 8.12 -14.46 0.11
N GLN A 43 8.47 -14.11 1.34
CA GLN A 43 9.46 -14.86 2.11
C GLN A 43 8.89 -16.06 2.85
N VAL A 44 7.70 -15.90 3.44
CA VAL A 44 7.11 -16.93 4.30
C VAL A 44 6.05 -17.73 3.55
N ARG A 45 5.10 -17.06 2.94
CA ARG A 45 3.98 -17.73 2.26
C ARG A 45 4.31 -18.16 0.84
N LYS A 46 5.42 -17.68 0.29
CA LYS A 46 5.85 -17.97 -1.08
C LYS A 46 4.79 -17.57 -2.13
N VAL A 47 4.07 -16.49 -1.84
CA VAL A 47 3.06 -15.93 -2.74
C VAL A 47 3.65 -14.72 -3.44
N LYS A 48 3.39 -14.59 -4.75
CA LYS A 48 3.90 -13.46 -5.55
C LYS A 48 2.91 -12.31 -5.53
N SER A 49 2.74 -11.69 -4.36
CA SER A 49 1.92 -10.48 -4.26
C SER A 49 2.77 -9.24 -4.48
N THR A 50 2.11 -8.14 -4.83
CA THR A 50 2.76 -6.85 -5.02
C THR A 50 2.08 -5.79 -4.17
N VAL A 51 2.80 -4.67 -3.97
CA VAL A 51 2.22 -3.52 -3.29
C VAL A 51 0.95 -3.06 -4.01
N GLU A 52 0.98 -3.09 -5.34
CA GLU A 52 -0.15 -2.67 -6.16
C GLU A 52 -1.40 -3.51 -5.91
N ASP A 53 -1.24 -4.82 -5.71
CA ASP A 53 -2.35 -5.71 -5.38
C ASP A 53 -3.07 -5.26 -4.12
N TYR A 54 -2.31 -4.90 -3.10
CA TYR A 54 -2.87 -4.41 -1.83
C TYR A 54 -3.50 -3.04 -1.99
N LEU A 55 -2.89 -2.16 -2.79
CA LEU A 55 -3.43 -0.83 -3.03
C LEU A 55 -4.79 -0.91 -3.73
N VAL A 56 -4.90 -1.76 -4.73
CA VAL A 56 -6.17 -1.96 -5.45
C VAL A 56 -7.25 -2.46 -4.50
N ALA A 57 -6.90 -3.39 -3.62
CA ALA A 57 -7.85 -3.90 -2.63
C ALA A 57 -8.36 -2.80 -1.71
N GLU A 58 -7.47 -1.94 -1.22
CA GLU A 58 -7.85 -0.84 -0.35
C GLU A 58 -8.74 0.19 -1.07
N ILE A 59 -8.41 0.50 -2.31
CA ILE A 59 -9.19 1.43 -3.11
C ILE A 59 -10.60 0.87 -3.34
N ASN A 60 -10.70 -0.44 -3.64
CA ASN A 60 -11.99 -1.09 -3.85
C ASN A 60 -12.82 -1.07 -2.59
N ILE A 61 -12.22 -1.33 -1.43
CA ILE A 61 -12.93 -1.28 -0.16
C ILE A 61 -13.47 0.13 0.08
N ALA A 62 -12.65 1.13 -0.13
CA ALA A 62 -13.06 2.53 0.08
C ALA A 62 -14.21 2.94 -0.84
N ASN A 63 -14.17 2.48 -2.10
CA ASN A 63 -15.18 2.85 -3.09
C ASN A 63 -16.47 2.03 -2.97
N ASN A 64 -16.41 0.85 -2.38
CA ASN A 64 -17.59 0.02 -2.18
C ASN A 64 -18.30 0.31 -0.86
N ASN A 65 -17.75 1.16 -0.04
CA ASN A 65 -18.25 1.46 1.29
C ASN A 65 -19.16 2.69 1.26
N ILE A 66 -19.98 2.79 0.25
CA ILE A 66 -20.88 3.92 0.04
C ILE A 66 -22.28 3.57 0.49
#